data_b4a865ddab31246487765f7e01292a96
#
_entry.id   b4a865ddab31246487765f7e01292a96
#
_cell.length_a   1.000
_cell.length_b   1.000
_cell.length_c   1.000
_cell.angle_alpha   90.00
_cell.angle_beta   90.00
_cell.angle_gamma   90.00
#
_symmetry.space_group_name_H-M   'P 1'
#
loop_
_entity.id
_entity.type
_entity.pdbx_description
1 polymer ?
#
loop_
_entity_poly.entity_id
_entity_poly.type
_entity_poly.pdbx_seq_one_letter_code
_entity_poly.pdbx_strand_id
1 'polypeptide(L)'
;MQIPNMQIVVPGTAEETDWLIRTSYDNGFPTYYRLSTACNSKTYNTDFGKAAVIKKGTKATVIAVGPVLDAVLDAVKDMDVTVLYYTTVMPFDKECLYQNCDSRKVLLCEPYYYGGLTTEIVTSLNGFVMMDFVGVAHKFLTTYGTREQIDRDNNMTPDRIADKLRALIDWQF
;
A
#
# COMPACT_ATOMS: atom_id res chain seq x y z
N MET A 1 -10.15 9.20 5.07
CA MET A 1 -9.45 9.97 6.11
C MET A 1 -10.21 11.26 6.35
N GLN A 2 -10.71 11.49 7.57
CA GLN A 2 -11.71 12.53 7.80
C GLN A 2 -11.23 13.69 8.70
N ILE A 3 -9.99 13.58 9.23
CA ILE A 3 -9.43 14.65 10.07
C ILE A 3 -8.60 15.58 9.19
N PRO A 4 -8.98 16.85 9.05
CA PRO A 4 -8.21 17.82 8.25
C PRO A 4 -6.77 17.95 8.76
N ASN A 5 -5.83 18.09 7.84
CA ASN A 5 -4.39 18.27 8.11
C ASN A 5 -3.72 17.14 8.90
N MET A 6 -4.40 16.03 9.16
CA MET A 6 -3.79 14.86 9.79
C MET A 6 -2.82 14.19 8.81
N GLN A 7 -1.57 14.09 9.22
CA GLN A 7 -0.58 13.28 8.53
C GLN A 7 -0.69 11.82 8.98
N ILE A 8 -0.44 10.87 8.08
CA ILE A 8 -0.54 9.44 8.40
C ILE A 8 0.66 8.71 7.83
N VAL A 9 1.36 8.02 8.72
CA VAL A 9 2.59 7.28 8.42
C VAL A 9 2.39 5.81 8.80
N VAL A 10 2.76 4.92 7.89
CA VAL A 10 2.61 3.46 8.02
C VAL A 10 3.95 2.81 7.62
N PRO A 11 4.97 2.84 8.49
CA PRO A 11 6.27 2.27 8.17
C PRO A 11 6.20 0.74 8.11
N GLY A 12 7.05 0.14 7.30
CA GLY A 12 7.16 -1.31 7.17
C GLY A 12 8.35 -1.91 7.90
N THR A 13 9.29 -1.09 8.43
CA THR A 13 10.44 -1.54 9.23
C THR A 13 10.70 -0.62 10.41
N ALA A 14 11.55 -1.06 11.34
CA ALA A 14 11.96 -0.25 12.50
C ALA A 14 12.78 0.97 12.07
N GLU A 15 13.67 0.79 11.09
CA GLU A 15 14.52 1.86 10.54
C GLU A 15 13.69 2.93 9.84
N GLU A 16 12.67 2.52 9.05
CA GLU A 16 11.72 3.45 8.45
C GLU A 16 10.91 4.21 9.51
N THR A 17 10.56 3.54 10.61
CA THR A 17 9.87 4.15 11.74
C THR A 17 10.71 5.26 12.36
N ASP A 18 11.98 4.98 12.69
CA ASP A 18 12.91 5.96 13.28
C ASP A 18 13.10 7.16 12.33
N TRP A 19 13.37 6.88 11.06
CA TRP A 19 13.57 7.91 10.05
C TRP A 19 12.33 8.81 9.87
N LEU A 20 11.16 8.22 9.69
CA LEU A 20 9.93 8.95 9.44
C LEU A 20 9.47 9.76 10.66
N ILE A 21 9.68 9.25 11.88
CA ILE A 21 9.43 10.02 13.10
C ILE A 21 10.35 11.24 13.13
N ARG A 22 11.66 11.07 12.97
CA ARG A 22 12.64 12.18 13.03
C ARG A 22 12.36 13.26 12.00
N THR A 23 11.85 12.89 10.83
CA THR A 23 11.61 13.84 9.73
C THR A 23 10.24 14.50 9.76
N SER A 24 9.31 14.03 10.59
CA SER A 24 7.93 14.54 10.62
C SER A 24 7.41 14.99 11.99
N TYR A 25 8.08 14.67 13.12
CA TYR A 25 7.53 14.96 14.46
C TYR A 25 7.40 16.47 14.78
N ASP A 26 8.19 17.31 14.15
CA ASP A 26 8.25 18.76 14.41
C ASP A 26 7.97 19.59 13.14
N ASN A 27 7.07 19.12 12.29
CA ASN A 27 6.72 19.82 11.04
C ASN A 27 5.44 20.69 11.17
N GLY A 28 4.91 20.85 12.38
CA GLY A 28 3.76 21.71 12.69
C GLY A 28 2.39 21.11 12.39
N PHE A 29 2.31 19.82 12.02
CA PHE A 29 1.05 19.13 11.75
C PHE A 29 0.87 17.89 12.64
N PRO A 30 -0.37 17.56 13.03
CA PRO A 30 -0.63 16.33 13.77
C PRO A 30 -0.34 15.12 12.91
N THR A 31 0.45 14.18 13.43
CA THR A 31 0.86 12.96 12.71
C THR A 31 0.39 11.70 13.44
N TYR A 32 -0.34 10.85 12.74
CA TYR A 32 -0.68 9.52 13.20
C TYR A 32 0.33 8.50 12.67
N TYR A 33 1.08 7.85 13.57
CA TYR A 33 1.99 6.76 13.24
C TYR A 33 1.30 5.42 13.49
N ARG A 34 0.98 4.70 12.43
CA ARG A 34 0.43 3.36 12.52
C ARG A 34 1.57 2.35 12.56
N LEU A 35 1.98 1.98 13.76
CA LEU A 35 3.03 0.99 13.99
C LEU A 35 2.48 -0.43 13.99
N SER A 36 3.32 -1.39 13.61
CA SER A 36 3.01 -2.81 13.58
C SER A 36 4.18 -3.63 14.10
N THR A 37 3.92 -4.81 14.64
CA THR A 37 4.95 -5.82 14.93
C THR A 37 5.38 -6.58 13.67
N ALA A 38 4.60 -6.50 12.59
CA ALA A 38 5.01 -7.01 11.29
C ALA A 38 6.07 -6.11 10.68
N CYS A 39 7.09 -6.71 10.10
CA CYS A 39 8.23 -6.03 9.54
C CYS A 39 8.57 -6.62 8.18
N ASN A 40 8.84 -5.77 7.19
CA ASN A 40 9.40 -6.22 5.92
C ASN A 40 10.85 -6.70 6.12
N SER A 41 11.30 -7.59 5.26
CA SER A 41 12.66 -8.14 5.29
C SER A 41 13.74 -7.14 4.90
N LYS A 42 13.34 -6.06 4.20
CA LYS A 42 14.24 -5.02 3.71
C LYS A 42 13.65 -3.64 3.95
N THR A 43 14.51 -2.72 4.38
CA THR A 43 14.21 -1.29 4.51
C THR A 43 14.35 -0.59 3.16
N TYR A 44 13.39 0.27 2.85
CA TYR A 44 13.45 1.15 1.69
C TYR A 44 13.42 2.60 2.17
N ASN A 45 14.47 3.36 1.85
CA ASN A 45 14.54 4.77 2.24
C ASN A 45 13.52 5.57 1.43
N THR A 46 12.40 5.87 2.04
CA THR A 46 11.38 6.76 1.52
C THR A 46 11.40 8.05 2.34
N ASP A 47 11.50 9.19 1.68
CA ASP A 47 11.32 10.47 2.35
C ASP A 47 9.86 10.64 2.78
N PHE A 48 9.64 11.44 3.83
CA PHE A 48 8.29 11.77 4.26
C PHE A 48 7.48 12.40 3.11
N GLY A 49 6.30 11.84 2.84
CA GLY A 49 5.43 12.25 1.74
C GLY A 49 5.86 11.76 0.36
N LYS A 50 6.85 10.85 0.27
CA LYS A 50 7.30 10.25 -0.98
C LYS A 50 7.09 8.75 -0.98
N ALA A 51 6.81 8.22 -2.18
CA ALA A 51 6.73 6.79 -2.43
C ALA A 51 8.00 6.29 -3.14
N ALA A 52 8.31 5.00 -2.96
CA ALA A 52 9.40 4.35 -3.68
C ALA A 52 8.86 3.48 -4.82
N VAL A 53 9.52 3.54 -5.98
CA VAL A 53 9.30 2.60 -7.08
C VAL A 53 10.18 1.38 -6.86
N ILE A 54 9.60 0.27 -6.43
CA ILE A 54 10.34 -0.95 -6.08
C ILE A 54 10.58 -1.83 -7.31
N LYS A 55 9.59 -1.90 -8.20
CA LYS A 55 9.62 -2.68 -9.44
C LYS A 55 8.92 -1.91 -10.54
N LYS A 56 9.40 -2.02 -11.76
CA LYS A 56 8.75 -1.49 -12.96
C LYS A 56 8.17 -2.63 -13.80
N GLY A 57 7.00 -2.38 -14.36
CA GLY A 57 6.29 -3.25 -15.27
C GLY A 57 5.14 -2.51 -15.96
N THR A 58 4.41 -3.18 -16.85
CA THR A 58 3.51 -2.50 -17.78
C THR A 58 2.04 -2.87 -17.62
N LYS A 59 1.72 -4.06 -17.08
CA LYS A 59 0.35 -4.60 -17.11
C LYS A 59 -0.59 -4.06 -16.04
N ALA A 60 -0.04 -3.75 -14.86
CA ALA A 60 -0.78 -3.18 -13.74
C ALA A 60 0.18 -2.49 -12.77
N THR A 61 -0.37 -1.69 -11.85
CA THR A 61 0.37 -1.07 -10.74
C THR A 61 -0.14 -1.63 -9.42
N VAL A 62 0.76 -2.11 -8.57
CA VAL A 62 0.45 -2.54 -7.21
C VAL A 62 0.94 -1.47 -6.25
N ILE A 63 0.05 -0.97 -5.41
CA ILE A 63 0.39 -0.06 -4.30
C ILE A 63 0.47 -0.90 -3.04
N ALA A 64 1.67 -0.98 -2.47
CA ALA A 64 1.94 -1.65 -1.20
C ALA A 64 2.13 -0.62 -0.09
N VAL A 65 1.36 -0.71 1.00
CA VAL A 65 1.42 0.22 2.12
C VAL A 65 2.07 -0.44 3.34
N GLY A 66 3.21 0.10 3.77
CA GLY A 66 3.88 -0.34 5.00
C GLY A 66 4.23 -1.83 5.01
N PRO A 67 3.87 -2.60 6.07
CA PRO A 67 4.38 -3.96 6.29
C PRO A 67 3.75 -5.05 5.39
N VAL A 68 3.08 -4.69 4.30
CA VAL A 68 2.56 -5.67 3.32
C VAL A 68 3.49 -5.85 2.12
N LEU A 69 4.59 -5.10 2.04
CA LEU A 69 5.45 -5.08 0.86
C LEU A 69 6.06 -6.46 0.54
N ASP A 70 6.54 -7.19 1.53
CA ASP A 70 7.13 -8.52 1.31
C ASP A 70 6.12 -9.49 0.68
N ALA A 71 4.89 -9.52 1.20
CA ALA A 71 3.83 -10.37 0.63
C ALA A 71 3.48 -9.97 -0.82
N VAL A 72 3.51 -8.66 -1.11
CA VAL A 72 3.32 -8.16 -2.48
C VAL A 72 4.49 -8.59 -3.38
N LEU A 73 5.73 -8.45 -2.94
CA LEU A 73 6.91 -8.81 -3.74
C LEU A 73 6.93 -10.31 -4.06
N ASP A 74 6.60 -11.15 -3.08
CA ASP A 74 6.46 -12.59 -3.30
C ASP A 74 5.36 -12.91 -4.31
N ALA A 75 4.22 -12.23 -4.22
CA ALA A 75 3.09 -12.41 -5.13
C ALA A 75 3.42 -12.05 -6.58
N VAL A 76 4.22 -11.01 -6.80
CA VAL A 76 4.48 -10.45 -8.14
C VAL A 76 5.84 -10.81 -8.72
N LYS A 77 6.52 -11.81 -8.13
CA LYS A 77 7.89 -12.18 -8.49
C LYS A 77 8.10 -12.35 -10.00
N ASP A 78 7.17 -13.06 -10.64
CA ASP A 78 7.25 -13.40 -12.07
C ASP A 78 6.21 -12.64 -12.92
N MET A 79 5.67 -11.53 -12.41
CA MET A 79 4.63 -10.75 -13.09
C MET A 79 5.21 -9.43 -13.63
N ASP A 80 4.77 -9.03 -14.83
CA ASP A 80 5.14 -7.75 -15.44
C ASP A 80 4.25 -6.61 -14.90
N VAL A 81 4.53 -6.19 -13.66
CA VAL A 81 3.77 -5.15 -12.95
C VAL A 81 4.69 -4.16 -12.27
N THR A 82 4.21 -2.93 -12.15
CA THR A 82 4.87 -1.90 -11.32
C THR A 82 4.47 -2.10 -9.86
N VAL A 83 5.44 -1.96 -8.94
CA VAL A 83 5.20 -1.95 -7.48
C VAL A 83 5.65 -0.61 -6.93
N LEU A 84 4.70 0.10 -6.32
CA LEU A 84 4.91 1.35 -5.61
C LEU A 84 4.77 1.11 -4.11
N TYR A 85 5.73 1.56 -3.34
CA TYR A 85 5.75 1.41 -1.90
C TYR A 85 5.49 2.74 -1.19
N TYR A 86 4.48 2.76 -0.34
CA TYR A 86 4.06 3.93 0.42
C TYR A 86 4.24 3.69 1.92
N THR A 87 5.06 4.51 2.56
CA THR A 87 5.19 4.59 4.03
C THR A 87 4.49 5.82 4.59
N THR A 88 4.31 6.86 3.78
CA THR A 88 3.44 8.00 4.08
C THR A 88 2.20 7.91 3.21
N VAL A 89 1.04 7.78 3.84
CA VAL A 89 -0.24 7.71 3.13
C VAL A 89 -0.98 9.04 3.12
N MET A 90 -0.58 9.95 4.03
CA MET A 90 -1.04 11.33 4.02
C MET A 90 0.10 12.25 4.51
N PRO A 91 0.58 13.20 3.70
CA PRO A 91 0.18 13.46 2.31
C PRO A 91 0.53 12.31 1.37
N PHE A 92 -0.34 12.06 0.39
CA PHE A 92 -0.15 11.00 -0.61
C PHE A 92 0.73 11.51 -1.76
N ASP A 93 1.72 10.73 -2.19
CA ASP A 93 2.58 11.06 -3.35
C ASP A 93 1.83 10.78 -4.66
N LYS A 94 1.04 11.76 -5.08
CA LYS A 94 0.23 11.72 -6.30
C LYS A 94 1.09 11.67 -7.56
N GLU A 95 2.22 12.36 -7.53
CA GLU A 95 3.14 12.46 -8.66
C GLU A 95 3.77 11.11 -8.95
N CYS A 96 4.26 10.40 -7.93
CA CYS A 96 4.82 9.06 -8.10
C CYS A 96 3.79 8.09 -8.71
N LEU A 97 2.53 8.12 -8.25
CA LEU A 97 1.49 7.28 -8.83
C LEU A 97 1.21 7.66 -10.29
N TYR A 98 1.04 8.95 -10.57
CA TYR A 98 0.72 9.43 -11.92
C TYR A 98 1.76 9.04 -12.95
N GLN A 99 3.05 9.15 -12.59
CA GLN A 99 4.18 8.81 -13.48
C GLN A 99 4.39 7.30 -13.67
N ASN A 100 3.74 6.45 -12.88
CA ASN A 100 4.02 5.01 -12.83
C ASN A 100 2.77 4.11 -12.96
N CYS A 101 1.65 4.66 -13.46
CA CYS A 101 0.39 3.92 -13.60
C CYS A 101 -0.24 4.11 -14.99
N ASP A 102 0.51 3.79 -16.05
CA ASP A 102 0.02 3.93 -17.45
C ASP A 102 -1.13 2.97 -17.77
N SER A 103 -1.11 1.77 -17.18
CA SER A 103 -2.12 0.74 -17.41
C SER A 103 -3.52 1.09 -16.89
N ARG A 104 -3.62 2.07 -15.99
CA ARG A 104 -4.86 2.41 -15.26
C ARG A 104 -5.52 1.24 -14.51
N LYS A 105 -4.75 0.18 -14.22
CA LYS A 105 -5.14 -0.97 -13.42
C LYS A 105 -4.36 -0.94 -12.12
N VAL A 106 -5.03 -0.79 -10.98
CA VAL A 106 -4.40 -0.62 -9.67
C VAL A 106 -4.89 -1.68 -8.69
N LEU A 107 -3.97 -2.46 -8.15
CA LEU A 107 -4.22 -3.29 -6.96
C LEU A 107 -3.68 -2.55 -5.73
N LEU A 108 -4.58 -2.19 -4.80
CA LEU A 108 -4.22 -1.51 -3.56
C LEU A 108 -4.12 -2.52 -2.42
N CYS A 109 -2.92 -2.67 -1.83
CA CYS A 109 -2.64 -3.57 -0.70
C CYS A 109 -2.37 -2.75 0.57
N GLU A 110 -3.29 -2.84 1.54
CA GLU A 110 -3.26 -2.05 2.78
C GLU A 110 -3.27 -2.96 4.02
N PRO A 111 -2.50 -2.65 5.10
CA PRO A 111 -2.47 -3.47 6.32
C PRO A 111 -3.65 -3.18 7.28
N TYR A 112 -4.69 -2.52 6.81
CA TYR A 112 -5.88 -2.11 7.53
C TYR A 112 -7.13 -2.32 6.65
N TYR A 113 -8.26 -1.72 7.00
CA TYR A 113 -9.47 -1.78 6.18
C TYR A 113 -9.21 -1.31 4.76
N TYR A 114 -9.50 -2.18 3.79
CA TYR A 114 -9.20 -1.90 2.39
C TYR A 114 -9.94 -0.67 1.84
N GLY A 115 -9.35 -0.03 0.86
CA GLY A 115 -9.94 1.10 0.14
C GLY A 115 -9.72 2.46 0.80
N GLY A 116 -8.86 2.54 1.81
CA GLY A 116 -8.55 3.79 2.51
C GLY A 116 -7.95 4.88 1.62
N LEU A 117 -7.22 4.49 0.58
CA LEU A 117 -6.57 5.40 -0.37
C LEU A 117 -7.32 5.56 -1.70
N THR A 118 -8.54 5.00 -1.84
CA THR A 118 -9.30 5.04 -3.11
C THR A 118 -9.45 6.45 -3.66
N THR A 119 -9.84 7.41 -2.83
CA THR A 119 -10.04 8.80 -3.25
C THR A 119 -8.74 9.43 -3.75
N GLU A 120 -7.63 9.19 -3.05
CA GLU A 120 -6.33 9.73 -3.43
C GLU A 120 -5.85 9.14 -4.76
N ILE A 121 -6.06 7.85 -4.99
CA ILE A 121 -5.69 7.17 -6.24
C ILE A 121 -6.52 7.70 -7.40
N VAL A 122 -7.85 7.72 -7.27
CA VAL A 122 -8.75 8.18 -8.35
C VAL A 122 -8.49 9.64 -8.72
N THR A 123 -8.31 10.51 -7.73
CA THR A 123 -8.01 11.92 -7.98
C THR A 123 -6.63 12.12 -8.59
N SER A 124 -5.63 11.31 -8.22
CA SER A 124 -4.28 11.40 -8.79
C SER A 124 -4.24 11.01 -10.25
N LEU A 125 -5.01 10.00 -10.65
CA LEU A 125 -5.01 9.49 -12.03
C LEU A 125 -5.94 10.27 -12.95
N ASN A 126 -6.78 11.14 -12.42
CA ASN A 126 -7.63 12.07 -13.15
C ASN A 126 -8.39 11.42 -14.31
N GLY A 127 -9.26 10.45 -14.02
CA GLY A 127 -10.05 9.73 -15.01
C GLY A 127 -10.38 8.30 -14.58
N PHE A 128 -10.76 7.48 -15.55
CA PHE A 128 -11.12 6.09 -15.28
C PHE A 128 -9.89 5.29 -14.77
N VAL A 129 -10.09 4.55 -13.70
CA VAL A 129 -9.12 3.62 -13.14
C VAL A 129 -9.86 2.35 -12.70
N MET A 130 -9.31 1.20 -13.06
CA MET A 130 -9.80 -0.08 -12.58
C MET A 130 -9.05 -0.44 -11.31
N MET A 131 -9.77 -0.74 -10.24
CA MET A 131 -9.17 -1.04 -8.94
C MET A 131 -9.69 -2.35 -8.37
N ASP A 132 -8.79 -3.09 -7.71
CA ASP A 132 -9.13 -4.12 -6.74
C ASP A 132 -8.30 -3.91 -5.46
N PHE A 133 -8.69 -4.58 -4.37
CA PHE A 133 -8.22 -4.28 -3.04
C PHE A 133 -7.79 -5.54 -2.30
N VAL A 134 -6.69 -5.43 -1.55
CA VAL A 134 -6.25 -6.42 -0.56
C VAL A 134 -6.11 -5.70 0.77
N GLY A 135 -6.74 -6.22 1.81
CA GLY A 135 -6.74 -5.63 3.14
C GLY A 135 -7.84 -6.22 4.01
N VAL A 136 -7.96 -5.71 5.21
CA VAL A 136 -8.98 -6.17 6.16
C VAL A 136 -10.36 -5.73 5.68
N ALA A 137 -11.33 -6.65 5.69
CA ALA A 137 -12.71 -6.32 5.34
C ALA A 137 -13.35 -5.38 6.37
N HIS A 138 -14.26 -4.51 5.93
CA HIS A 138 -15.04 -3.61 6.79
C HIS A 138 -16.06 -4.37 7.63
N LYS A 139 -15.55 -5.23 8.53
CA LYS A 139 -16.37 -6.02 9.47
C LYS A 139 -15.62 -6.20 10.79
N PHE A 140 -16.35 -6.48 11.85
CA PHE A 140 -15.74 -6.92 13.10
C PHE A 140 -15.01 -8.23 12.89
N LEU A 141 -13.70 -8.27 13.19
CA LEU A 141 -12.94 -9.51 13.20
C LEU A 141 -13.25 -10.26 14.49
N THR A 142 -13.79 -11.46 14.36
CA THR A 142 -14.14 -12.34 15.48
C THR A 142 -13.14 -13.48 15.65
N THR A 143 -12.13 -13.55 14.77
CA THR A 143 -11.08 -14.55 14.80
C THR A 143 -9.85 -14.02 15.56
N TYR A 144 -9.28 -14.88 16.40
CA TYR A 144 -7.99 -14.65 17.07
C TYR A 144 -6.98 -15.64 16.50
N GLY A 145 -5.71 -15.23 16.43
CA GLY A 145 -4.68 -16.12 15.91
C GLY A 145 -3.34 -15.43 15.72
N THR A 146 -2.40 -16.15 15.13
CA THR A 146 -1.14 -15.60 14.67
C THR A 146 -1.36 -14.63 13.51
N ARG A 147 -0.36 -13.83 13.18
CA ARG A 147 -0.40 -12.92 12.04
C ARG A 147 -0.73 -13.66 10.74
N GLU A 148 -0.09 -14.80 10.51
CA GLU A 148 -0.28 -15.61 9.30
C GLU A 148 -1.70 -16.16 9.20
N GLN A 149 -2.34 -16.50 10.32
CA GLN A 149 -3.74 -16.93 10.35
C GLN A 149 -4.67 -15.77 10.00
N ILE A 150 -4.43 -14.60 10.59
CA ILE A 150 -5.22 -13.38 10.31
C ILE A 150 -5.07 -12.94 8.85
N ASP A 151 -3.85 -12.95 8.31
CA ASP A 151 -3.60 -12.60 6.91
C ASP A 151 -4.27 -13.58 5.95
N ARG A 152 -4.30 -14.88 6.29
CA ARG A 152 -5.02 -15.90 5.51
C ARG A 152 -6.54 -15.67 5.53
N ASP A 153 -7.10 -15.40 6.70
CA ASP A 153 -8.54 -15.16 6.87
C ASP A 153 -9.01 -13.88 6.14
N ASN A 154 -8.10 -12.92 5.96
CA ASN A 154 -8.36 -11.68 5.24
C ASN A 154 -7.89 -11.70 3.77
N ASN A 155 -7.47 -12.86 3.24
CA ASN A 155 -6.97 -12.99 1.87
C ASN A 155 -5.77 -12.06 1.55
N MET A 156 -4.89 -11.84 2.52
CA MET A 156 -3.70 -11.00 2.41
C MET A 156 -2.42 -11.81 2.14
N THR A 157 -2.54 -13.09 1.81
CA THR A 157 -1.40 -13.96 1.47
C THR A 157 -0.90 -13.70 0.05
N PRO A 158 0.40 -13.99 -0.24
CA PRO A 158 0.96 -13.81 -1.58
C PRO A 158 0.15 -14.45 -2.70
N ASP A 159 -0.33 -15.69 -2.50
CA ASP A 159 -1.14 -16.38 -3.50
C ASP A 159 -2.44 -15.63 -3.82
N ARG A 160 -3.13 -15.12 -2.80
CA ARG A 160 -4.37 -14.36 -2.98
C ARG A 160 -4.15 -13.00 -3.62
N ILE A 161 -3.04 -12.35 -3.29
CA ILE A 161 -2.61 -11.12 -3.95
C ILE A 161 -2.36 -11.38 -5.45
N ALA A 162 -1.64 -12.46 -5.76
CA ALA A 162 -1.37 -12.86 -7.14
C ALA A 162 -2.64 -13.19 -7.92
N ASP A 163 -3.59 -13.93 -7.33
CA ASP A 163 -4.87 -14.29 -7.98
C ASP A 163 -5.70 -13.03 -8.31
N LYS A 164 -5.83 -12.10 -7.36
CA LYS A 164 -6.52 -10.83 -7.60
C LYS A 164 -5.87 -9.99 -8.69
N LEU A 165 -4.55 -9.95 -8.68
CA LEU A 165 -3.79 -9.20 -9.68
C LEU A 165 -3.91 -9.80 -11.08
N ARG A 166 -3.90 -11.14 -11.22
CA ARG A 166 -4.17 -11.82 -12.50
C ARG A 166 -5.57 -11.48 -13.00
N ALA A 167 -6.59 -11.60 -12.16
CA ALA A 167 -7.96 -11.24 -12.52
C ALA A 167 -8.08 -9.78 -12.98
N LEU A 168 -7.40 -8.86 -12.30
CA LEU A 168 -7.36 -7.44 -12.67
C LEU A 168 -6.65 -7.22 -14.03
N ILE A 169 -5.55 -7.93 -14.28
CA ILE A 169 -4.80 -7.83 -15.55
C ILE A 169 -5.62 -8.38 -16.71
N ASP A 170 -6.30 -9.52 -16.53
CA ASP A 170 -7.05 -10.22 -17.57
C ASP A 170 -8.39 -9.56 -17.89
N TRP A 171 -8.85 -8.65 -17.05
CA TRP A 171 -10.07 -7.91 -17.31
C TRP A 171 -9.91 -7.02 -18.54
N GLN A 172 -10.82 -7.19 -19.50
CA GLN A 172 -10.93 -6.36 -20.72
C GLN A 172 -12.14 -5.44 -20.59
N PHE A 173 -12.00 -4.22 -21.09
CA PHE A 173 -13.09 -3.24 -21.19
C PHE A 173 -14.01 -3.57 -22.36
#